data_97080ad44c955ae5289a98de2803187c
#
_entry.id   97080ad44c955ae5289a98de2803187c
#
_cell.length_a   1.000
_cell.length_b   1.000
_cell.length_c   1.000
_cell.angle_alpha   90.00
_cell.angle_beta   90.00
_cell.angle_gamma   90.00
#
_symmetry.space_group_name_H-M   'P 1'
#
loop_
_entity.id
_entity.type
_entity.pdbx_description
1 polymer ?
#
loop_
_entity_poly.entity_id
_entity_poly.type
_entity_poly.pdbx_seq_one_letter_code
_entity_poly.pdbx_strand_id
1 'polypeptide(L)'
;NAVTKTTNSAANAGTNVFGSLLQNATSGANLGNILTSVIGLDKVAKKYLVGTWKYKQPGCAFTSQSALAAAGGEVVSATVKEKLDTYYKKFGFKSNNTTFVFAKDGTFQTVLLGKQFSGNYTIEQTTQAITFSILGVPAYSLQGFVKKNVDGMALLFESKKILTVLQTLGALSGNSTVSNITRLTQNYDGVRIGFDLVR
;
A
#
# COMPACT_ATOMS: atom_id res chain seq x y z
N ASN A 1 20.16 19.59 -27.04
CA ASN A 1 20.14 19.43 -25.59
C ASN A 1 18.79 19.84 -25.02
N ALA A 2 18.44 21.13 -25.18
CA ALA A 2 17.16 21.64 -24.71
C ALA A 2 15.99 21.00 -25.44
N VAL A 3 16.18 20.69 -26.66
CA VAL A 3 15.20 20.07 -27.55
C VAL A 3 14.73 18.71 -26.97
N THR A 4 15.66 17.94 -26.50
CA THR A 4 15.35 16.60 -25.96
C THR A 4 14.39 16.66 -24.80
N LYS A 5 14.60 17.61 -23.93
CA LYS A 5 13.75 17.78 -22.76
C LYS A 5 12.34 18.21 -23.14
N THR A 6 12.26 19.12 -24.08
CA THR A 6 10.99 19.64 -24.53
C THR A 6 10.14 18.55 -25.17
N THR A 7 10.79 17.71 -25.95
CA THR A 7 10.10 16.62 -26.60
C THR A 7 9.44 15.67 -25.58
N ASN A 8 10.16 15.36 -24.55
CA ASN A 8 9.65 14.47 -23.54
C ASN A 8 8.45 15.04 -22.80
N SER A 9 8.50 16.32 -22.53
CA SER A 9 7.40 16.99 -21.84
C SER A 9 6.15 17.07 -22.68
N ALA A 10 6.31 17.26 -23.96
CA ALA A 10 5.18 17.43 -24.86
C ALA A 10 4.51 16.11 -25.23
N ALA A 11 5.19 15.02 -25.05
CA ALA A 11 4.72 13.76 -25.56
C ALA A 11 3.41 13.31 -24.95
N ASN A 12 3.10 13.72 -23.72
CA ASN A 12 1.98 13.16 -23.04
C ASN A 12 1.49 14.08 -21.92
N ALA A 13 0.28 14.56 -22.06
CA ALA A 13 -0.34 15.43 -21.06
C ALA A 13 -0.49 14.73 -19.70
N GLY A 14 -0.76 13.44 -19.69
CA GLY A 14 -0.89 12.68 -18.44
C GLY A 14 0.41 12.55 -17.68
N THR A 15 1.54 12.65 -18.38
CA THR A 15 2.85 12.57 -17.74
C THR A 15 3.40 13.93 -17.34
N ASN A 16 2.74 15.03 -17.69
CA ASN A 16 3.22 16.35 -17.35
C ASN A 16 3.32 16.55 -15.84
N VAL A 17 2.33 16.09 -15.10
CA VAL A 17 2.36 16.17 -13.63
C VAL A 17 3.52 15.37 -13.09
N PHE A 18 3.69 14.16 -13.58
CA PHE A 18 4.79 13.29 -13.16
C PHE A 18 6.13 13.88 -13.56
N GLY A 19 6.23 14.39 -14.77
CA GLY A 19 7.44 15.05 -15.24
C GLY A 19 7.81 16.27 -14.40
N SER A 20 6.81 17.06 -14.03
CA SER A 20 7.04 18.22 -13.17
C SER A 20 7.52 17.81 -11.79
N LEU A 21 6.95 16.73 -11.22
CA LEU A 21 7.41 16.21 -9.96
C LEU A 21 8.85 15.74 -10.03
N LEU A 22 9.22 15.05 -11.09
CA LEU A 22 10.58 14.61 -11.31
C LEU A 22 11.56 15.75 -11.50
N GLN A 23 11.14 16.79 -12.19
CA GLN A 23 11.99 17.98 -12.38
C GLN A 23 12.23 18.74 -11.09
N ASN A 24 11.19 18.83 -10.27
CA ASN A 24 11.32 19.45 -8.95
C ASN A 24 12.15 18.60 -8.01
N ALA A 25 12.15 17.30 -8.25
CA ALA A 25 12.94 16.35 -7.50
C ALA A 25 14.35 16.31 -8.06
N THR A 26 15.13 17.33 -7.80
CA THR A 26 16.53 17.37 -8.25
C THR A 26 17.38 16.29 -7.61
N SER A 27 16.89 15.67 -6.56
CA SER A 27 17.57 14.59 -5.87
C SER A 27 16.89 13.25 -6.15
N GLY A 28 17.64 12.17 -6.14
CA GLY A 28 17.11 10.82 -6.27
C GLY A 28 16.16 10.42 -5.15
N ALA A 29 16.24 11.07 -4.01
CA ALA A 29 15.37 10.80 -2.88
C ALA A 29 13.90 11.12 -3.20
N ASN A 30 13.64 12.23 -3.88
CA ASN A 30 12.28 12.59 -4.25
C ASN A 30 11.71 11.65 -5.31
N LEU A 31 12.52 11.23 -6.24
CA LEU A 31 12.11 10.24 -7.23
C LEU A 31 11.72 8.92 -6.56
N GLY A 32 12.50 8.46 -5.60
CA GLY A 32 12.19 7.27 -4.83
C GLY A 32 10.86 7.41 -4.09
N ASN A 33 10.59 8.56 -3.50
CA ASN A 33 9.34 8.83 -2.81
C ASN A 33 8.14 8.78 -3.76
N ILE A 34 8.25 9.34 -4.93
CA ILE A 34 7.19 9.30 -5.93
C ILE A 34 6.90 7.84 -6.32
N LEU A 35 7.93 7.06 -6.58
CA LEU A 35 7.77 5.66 -6.94
C LEU A 35 7.12 4.86 -5.82
N THR A 36 7.39 5.19 -4.58
CA THR A 36 6.81 4.49 -3.45
C THR A 36 5.44 5.01 -3.01
N SER A 37 5.00 6.13 -3.56
CA SER A 37 3.73 6.75 -3.19
C SER A 37 2.57 6.41 -4.11
N VAL A 38 2.83 5.73 -5.24
CA VAL A 38 1.79 5.39 -6.23
C VAL A 38 1.86 3.91 -6.57
N ILE A 39 0.70 3.26 -6.58
CA ILE A 39 0.59 1.84 -6.91
C ILE A 39 0.85 1.64 -8.41
N GLY A 40 1.60 0.60 -8.73
CA GLY A 40 1.79 0.17 -10.12
C GLY A 40 2.93 0.84 -10.87
N LEU A 41 3.62 1.80 -10.29
CA LEU A 41 4.78 2.40 -10.92
C LEU A 41 5.97 1.45 -10.97
N ASP A 42 6.13 0.64 -9.94
CA ASP A 42 7.17 -0.38 -9.90
C ASP A 42 6.49 -1.70 -9.52
N LYS A 43 6.41 -2.60 -10.47
CA LYS A 43 5.58 -3.79 -10.35
C LYS A 43 6.25 -4.91 -9.56
N VAL A 44 5.43 -5.59 -8.77
CA VAL A 44 5.83 -6.74 -7.98
C VAL A 44 5.54 -8.01 -8.79
N ALA A 45 6.57 -8.75 -9.14
CA ALA A 45 6.40 -10.06 -9.75
C ALA A 45 6.07 -11.11 -8.66
N LYS A 46 5.37 -12.17 -9.06
CA LYS A 46 5.01 -13.24 -8.11
C LYS A 46 6.24 -13.81 -7.40
N LYS A 47 7.34 -14.01 -8.12
CA LYS A 47 8.57 -14.52 -7.51
C LYS A 47 9.15 -13.62 -6.44
N TYR A 48 8.94 -12.31 -6.56
CA TYR A 48 9.38 -11.35 -5.54
C TYR A 48 8.50 -11.46 -4.30
N LEU A 49 7.20 -11.69 -4.52
CA LEU A 49 6.22 -11.81 -3.45
C LEU A 49 6.47 -13.04 -2.58
N VAL A 50 6.88 -14.16 -3.18
CA VAL A 50 7.11 -15.42 -2.46
C VAL A 50 8.15 -15.25 -1.37
N GLY A 51 7.81 -15.69 -0.17
CA GLY A 51 8.67 -15.61 1.00
C GLY A 51 7.93 -15.14 2.24
N THR A 52 8.70 -14.80 3.25
CA THR A 52 8.19 -14.34 4.54
C THR A 52 8.39 -12.85 4.67
N TRP A 53 7.32 -12.16 5.06
CA TRP A 53 7.28 -10.72 5.21
C TRP A 53 6.82 -10.34 6.60
N LYS A 54 7.44 -9.34 7.18
CA LYS A 54 7.13 -8.85 8.52
C LYS A 54 6.68 -7.40 8.46
N TYR A 55 5.74 -7.05 9.32
CA TYR A 55 5.27 -5.68 9.44
C TYR A 55 6.40 -4.76 9.88
N LYS A 56 6.54 -3.65 9.19
CA LYS A 56 7.48 -2.59 9.53
C LYS A 56 6.76 -1.34 10.03
N GLN A 57 5.77 -0.90 9.27
CA GLN A 57 5.05 0.34 9.52
C GLN A 57 3.76 0.36 8.69
N PRO A 58 2.86 1.31 8.91
CA PRO A 58 1.70 1.45 8.05
C PRO A 58 2.10 1.72 6.61
N GLY A 59 1.36 1.14 5.68
CA GLY A 59 1.49 1.40 4.26
C GLY A 59 0.42 2.37 3.79
N CYS A 60 0.78 3.24 2.87
CA CYS A 60 -0.14 4.17 2.23
C CYS A 60 0.36 4.45 0.82
N ALA A 61 -0.53 4.40 -0.15
CA ALA A 61 -0.19 4.79 -1.50
C ALA A 61 -1.44 5.24 -2.25
N PHE A 62 -1.23 5.99 -3.32
CA PHE A 62 -2.29 6.45 -4.20
C PHE A 62 -2.37 5.54 -5.42
N THR A 63 -3.56 5.40 -5.98
CA THR A 63 -3.79 4.51 -7.12
C THR A 63 -3.27 5.07 -8.43
N SER A 64 -2.97 6.36 -8.48
CA SER A 64 -2.41 7.01 -9.68
C SER A 64 -1.62 8.25 -9.32
N GLN A 65 -0.80 8.69 -10.25
CA GLN A 65 -0.06 9.94 -10.14
C GLN A 65 -1.01 11.13 -10.01
N SER A 66 -2.11 11.09 -10.74
CA SER A 66 -3.12 12.15 -10.70
C SER A 66 -3.76 12.26 -9.32
N ALA A 67 -4.09 11.13 -8.71
CA ALA A 67 -4.65 11.12 -7.38
C ALA A 67 -3.66 11.67 -6.35
N LEU A 68 -2.40 11.29 -6.44
CA LEU A 68 -1.35 11.83 -5.57
C LEU A 68 -1.21 13.34 -5.72
N ALA A 69 -1.14 13.82 -6.96
CA ALA A 69 -1.02 15.24 -7.25
C ALA A 69 -2.23 16.04 -6.76
N ALA A 70 -3.44 15.51 -6.99
CA ALA A 70 -4.67 16.15 -6.54
C ALA A 70 -4.75 16.27 -5.02
N ALA A 71 -4.17 15.31 -4.32
CA ALA A 71 -4.14 15.32 -2.85
C ALA A 71 -3.13 16.32 -2.27
N GLY A 72 -2.15 16.75 -3.06
CA GLY A 72 -1.10 17.66 -2.61
C GLY A 72 0.31 17.11 -2.74
N GLY A 73 0.48 15.92 -3.33
CA GLY A 73 1.78 15.35 -3.63
C GLY A 73 2.42 14.58 -2.48
N GLU A 74 3.72 14.48 -2.52
CA GLU A 74 4.52 13.65 -1.60
C GLU A 74 4.35 14.02 -0.13
N VAL A 75 4.22 15.32 0.15
CA VAL A 75 4.08 15.82 1.51
C VAL A 75 2.81 15.24 2.16
N VAL A 76 1.74 15.17 1.40
CA VAL A 76 0.47 14.62 1.91
C VAL A 76 0.61 13.13 2.17
N SER A 77 1.24 12.38 1.26
CA SER A 77 1.48 10.96 1.44
C SER A 77 2.27 10.70 2.74
N ALA A 78 3.32 11.45 2.98
CA ALA A 78 4.12 11.35 4.20
C ALA A 78 3.29 11.67 5.45
N THR A 79 2.47 12.71 5.37
CA THR A 79 1.60 13.11 6.49
C THR A 79 0.57 12.03 6.82
N VAL A 80 -0.04 11.43 5.81
CA VAL A 80 -1.00 10.34 6.03
C VAL A 80 -0.33 9.15 6.70
N LYS A 81 0.85 8.76 6.23
CA LYS A 81 1.60 7.67 6.84
C LYS A 81 1.93 7.93 8.30
N GLU A 82 2.34 9.15 8.61
CA GLU A 82 2.68 9.54 9.97
C GLU A 82 1.48 9.45 10.90
N LYS A 83 0.32 9.91 10.46
CA LYS A 83 -0.91 9.80 11.24
C LYS A 83 -1.36 8.36 11.40
N LEU A 84 -1.25 7.56 10.34
CA LEU A 84 -1.56 6.13 10.41
C LEU A 84 -0.67 5.42 11.42
N ASP A 85 0.61 5.80 11.50
CA ASP A 85 1.53 5.19 12.46
C ASP A 85 1.03 5.35 13.89
N THR A 86 0.53 6.52 14.23
CA THR A 86 -0.06 6.77 15.54
C THR A 86 -1.25 5.84 15.80
N TYR A 87 -2.12 5.68 14.81
CA TYR A 87 -3.31 4.84 14.95
C TYR A 87 -2.94 3.35 14.98
N TYR A 88 -1.99 2.92 14.17
CA TYR A 88 -1.57 1.52 14.13
C TYR A 88 -0.88 1.09 15.42
N LYS A 89 -0.16 2.00 16.07
CA LYS A 89 0.40 1.73 17.39
C LYS A 89 -0.68 1.45 18.42
N LYS A 90 -1.81 2.14 18.31
CA LYS A 90 -2.97 1.87 19.19
C LYS A 90 -3.58 0.50 18.94
N PHE A 91 -3.52 -0.01 17.70
CA PHE A 91 -3.95 -1.37 17.40
C PHE A 91 -2.99 -2.42 17.94
N GLY A 92 -1.75 -2.06 18.16
CA GLY A 92 -0.73 -2.97 18.64
C GLY A 92 0.05 -3.69 17.56
N PHE A 93 0.09 -3.18 16.33
CA PHE A 93 0.88 -3.80 15.26
C PHE A 93 2.37 -3.78 15.58
N LYS A 94 3.00 -4.94 15.41
CA LYS A 94 4.45 -5.15 15.60
C LYS A 94 4.96 -6.19 14.62
N SER A 95 6.26 -6.18 14.36
CA SER A 95 6.89 -7.15 13.47
C SER A 95 6.77 -8.60 13.95
N ASN A 96 6.63 -8.81 15.24
CA ASN A 96 6.52 -10.14 15.82
C ASN A 96 5.08 -10.66 15.93
N ASN A 97 4.09 -9.84 15.64
CA ASN A 97 2.69 -10.27 15.69
C ASN A 97 1.93 -10.05 14.38
N THR A 98 2.59 -9.56 13.35
CA THR A 98 1.97 -9.31 12.03
C THR A 98 2.95 -9.69 10.95
N THR A 99 2.68 -10.83 10.31
CA THR A 99 3.54 -11.41 9.28
C THR A 99 2.69 -11.99 8.16
N PHE A 100 3.30 -12.10 6.98
CA PHE A 100 2.69 -12.72 5.82
C PHE A 100 3.69 -13.67 5.19
N VAL A 101 3.24 -14.88 4.86
CA VAL A 101 4.04 -15.86 4.14
C VAL A 101 3.31 -16.20 2.86
N PHE A 102 3.96 -15.99 1.74
CA PHE A 102 3.42 -16.33 0.42
C PHE A 102 4.22 -17.48 -0.15
N ALA A 103 3.55 -18.59 -0.40
CA ALA A 103 4.18 -19.76 -0.96
C ALA A 103 4.10 -19.74 -2.50
N LYS A 104 5.03 -20.42 -3.12
CA LYS A 104 5.11 -20.51 -4.57
C LYS A 104 3.90 -21.19 -5.19
N ASP A 105 3.27 -22.11 -4.45
CA ASP A 105 2.12 -22.89 -4.90
C ASP A 105 0.81 -22.11 -4.88
N GLY A 106 0.82 -20.85 -4.44
CA GLY A 106 -0.38 -20.02 -4.38
C GLY A 106 -1.08 -20.06 -3.02
N THR A 107 -0.48 -20.69 -2.04
CA THR A 107 -1.02 -20.63 -0.66
C THR A 107 -0.39 -19.49 0.12
N PHE A 108 -1.11 -19.00 1.13
CA PHE A 108 -0.56 -18.00 2.04
C PHE A 108 -0.90 -18.34 3.48
N GLN A 109 -0.09 -17.83 4.36
CA GLN A 109 -0.35 -17.82 5.79
C GLN A 109 -0.09 -16.41 6.32
N THR A 110 -0.93 -15.96 7.22
CA THR A 110 -0.72 -14.65 7.83
C THR A 110 -1.01 -14.72 9.32
N VAL A 111 -0.25 -13.94 10.06
CA VAL A 111 -0.55 -13.63 11.45
C VAL A 111 -0.87 -12.14 11.49
N LEU A 112 -2.06 -11.79 11.95
CA LEU A 112 -2.49 -10.41 12.12
C LEU A 112 -2.83 -10.18 13.58
N LEU A 113 -2.04 -9.35 14.25
CA LEU A 113 -2.20 -9.07 15.68
C LEU A 113 -2.24 -10.36 16.50
N GLY A 114 -1.40 -11.31 16.14
CA GLY A 114 -1.29 -12.60 16.81
C GLY A 114 -2.29 -13.66 16.38
N LYS A 115 -3.25 -13.34 15.51
CA LYS A 115 -4.24 -14.30 15.02
C LYS A 115 -3.85 -14.85 13.66
N GLN A 116 -3.96 -16.17 13.49
CA GLN A 116 -3.51 -16.87 12.29
C GLN A 116 -4.63 -17.07 11.29
N PHE A 117 -4.31 -16.85 10.02
CA PHE A 117 -5.18 -17.15 8.90
C PHE A 117 -4.37 -17.79 7.79
N SER A 118 -5.04 -18.59 6.97
CA SER A 118 -4.41 -19.22 5.82
C SER A 118 -5.42 -19.36 4.68
N GLY A 119 -4.92 -19.61 3.50
CA GLY A 119 -5.76 -19.78 2.32
C GLY A 119 -4.93 -19.72 1.06
N ASN A 120 -5.56 -19.26 -0.01
CA ASN A 120 -4.93 -19.13 -1.31
C ASN A 120 -4.88 -17.67 -1.72
N TYR A 121 -3.91 -17.33 -2.55
CA TYR A 121 -3.81 -16.00 -3.12
C TYR A 121 -3.57 -16.09 -4.62
N THR A 122 -4.01 -15.06 -5.33
CA THR A 122 -3.66 -14.83 -6.73
C THR A 122 -3.19 -13.39 -6.88
N ILE A 123 -2.29 -13.15 -7.81
CA ILE A 123 -1.84 -11.80 -8.13
C ILE A 123 -2.03 -11.53 -9.62
N GLU A 124 -2.64 -10.38 -9.92
CA GLU A 124 -2.77 -9.88 -11.28
C GLU A 124 -1.60 -8.94 -11.55
N GLN A 125 -0.69 -9.37 -12.42
CA GLN A 125 0.55 -8.65 -12.67
C GLN A 125 0.32 -7.27 -13.29
N THR A 126 -0.72 -7.11 -14.09
CA THR A 126 -1.00 -5.85 -14.79
C THR A 126 -1.47 -4.78 -13.81
N THR A 127 -2.42 -5.12 -12.96
CA THR A 127 -3.04 -4.18 -12.03
C THR A 127 -2.38 -4.16 -10.65
N GLN A 128 -1.54 -5.13 -10.37
CA GLN A 128 -0.94 -5.36 -9.06
C GLN A 128 -1.97 -5.69 -7.97
N ALA A 129 -3.15 -6.12 -8.40
CA ALA A 129 -4.18 -6.60 -7.48
C ALA A 129 -3.83 -7.99 -6.97
N ILE A 130 -3.95 -8.18 -5.68
CA ILE A 130 -3.81 -9.47 -5.03
C ILE A 130 -5.15 -9.85 -4.41
N THR A 131 -5.58 -11.08 -4.61
CA THR A 131 -6.84 -11.57 -4.05
C THR A 131 -6.53 -12.71 -3.10
N PHE A 132 -7.04 -12.58 -1.88
CA PHE A 132 -6.92 -13.59 -0.84
C PHE A 132 -8.24 -14.35 -0.71
N SER A 133 -8.17 -15.68 -0.70
CA SER A 133 -9.31 -16.55 -0.38
C SER A 133 -8.99 -17.27 0.92
N ILE A 134 -9.78 -17.00 1.96
CA ILE A 134 -9.45 -17.44 3.31
C ILE A 134 -10.13 -18.78 3.58
N LEU A 135 -9.35 -19.77 4.02
CA LEU A 135 -9.87 -21.10 4.36
C LEU A 135 -10.73 -21.04 5.62
N GLY A 136 -11.78 -21.85 5.61
CA GLY A 136 -12.73 -21.88 6.72
C GLY A 136 -13.81 -20.82 6.65
N VAL A 137 -13.74 -19.93 5.67
CA VAL A 137 -14.77 -18.91 5.42
C VAL A 137 -15.13 -18.99 3.96
N PRO A 138 -16.02 -19.92 3.57
CA PRO A 138 -16.40 -20.10 2.18
C PRO A 138 -16.89 -18.81 1.55
N ALA A 139 -16.51 -18.58 0.30
CA ALA A 139 -16.84 -17.39 -0.47
C ALA A 139 -16.29 -16.08 0.09
N TYR A 140 -15.48 -16.11 1.13
CA TYR A 140 -14.81 -14.90 1.58
C TYR A 140 -13.53 -14.66 0.79
N SER A 141 -13.49 -13.54 0.09
CA SER A 141 -12.28 -13.09 -0.60
C SER A 141 -12.02 -11.63 -0.29
N LEU A 142 -10.75 -11.28 -0.18
CA LEU A 142 -10.32 -9.93 0.10
C LEU A 142 -9.34 -9.51 -0.99
N GLN A 143 -9.66 -8.45 -1.69
CA GLN A 143 -8.77 -7.88 -2.70
C GLN A 143 -7.94 -6.75 -2.10
N GLY A 144 -6.66 -6.78 -2.39
CA GLY A 144 -5.73 -5.71 -2.09
C GLY A 144 -4.83 -5.41 -3.28
N PHE A 145 -3.79 -4.66 -3.01
CA PHE A 145 -2.81 -4.28 -4.02
C PHE A 145 -1.42 -4.41 -3.42
N VAL A 146 -0.46 -4.83 -4.25
CA VAL A 146 0.93 -4.89 -3.85
C VAL A 146 1.71 -3.78 -4.55
N LYS A 147 2.71 -3.26 -3.86
CA LYS A 147 3.54 -2.20 -4.38
C LYS A 147 4.97 -2.40 -3.88
N LYS A 148 5.95 -2.26 -4.74
CA LYS A 148 7.35 -2.38 -4.35
C LYS A 148 7.79 -1.11 -3.63
N ASN A 149 8.48 -1.28 -2.52
CA ASN A 149 9.12 -0.21 -1.77
C ASN A 149 10.64 -0.31 -1.88
N VAL A 150 11.33 0.67 -1.36
CA VAL A 150 12.80 0.70 -1.37
C VAL A 150 13.38 -0.52 -0.68
N ASP A 151 12.82 -0.91 0.47
CA ASP A 151 13.35 -1.98 1.30
C ASP A 151 12.41 -3.18 1.45
N GLY A 152 11.36 -3.23 0.67
CA GLY A 152 10.39 -4.32 0.76
C GLY A 152 9.20 -4.11 -0.16
N MET A 153 8.00 -4.32 0.37
CA MET A 153 6.77 -4.08 -0.37
C MET A 153 5.68 -3.56 0.54
N ALA A 154 4.66 -2.97 -0.05
CA ALA A 154 3.43 -2.62 0.64
C ALA A 154 2.31 -3.54 0.21
N LEU A 155 1.48 -3.94 1.16
CA LEU A 155 0.24 -4.65 0.94
C LEU A 155 -0.88 -3.70 1.36
N LEU A 156 -1.69 -3.27 0.39
CA LEU A 156 -2.61 -2.14 0.55
C LEU A 156 -4.03 -2.56 0.21
N PHE A 157 -4.98 -1.89 0.86
CA PHE A 157 -6.40 -2.17 0.70
C PHE A 157 -7.20 -0.88 0.68
N GLU A 158 -8.43 -0.94 0.19
CA GLU A 158 -9.37 0.13 0.49
C GLU A 158 -9.53 0.23 1.99
N SER A 159 -9.51 1.46 2.51
CA SER A 159 -9.50 1.69 3.95
C SER A 159 -10.68 1.03 4.66
N LYS A 160 -11.86 1.10 4.07
CA LYS A 160 -13.06 0.49 4.64
C LYS A 160 -12.93 -1.01 4.80
N LYS A 161 -12.31 -1.69 3.84
CA LYS A 161 -12.13 -3.15 3.88
C LYS A 161 -11.15 -3.56 4.96
N ILE A 162 -10.00 -2.90 5.06
CA ILE A 162 -9.03 -3.26 6.08
C ILE A 162 -9.55 -2.94 7.49
N LEU A 163 -10.27 -1.85 7.65
CA LEU A 163 -10.86 -1.50 8.94
C LEU A 163 -11.90 -2.53 9.38
N THR A 164 -12.70 -3.04 8.45
CA THR A 164 -13.65 -4.11 8.74
C THR A 164 -12.94 -5.37 9.22
N VAL A 165 -11.83 -5.73 8.58
CA VAL A 165 -11.01 -6.87 9.02
C VAL A 165 -10.49 -6.66 10.43
N LEU A 166 -9.94 -5.49 10.71
CA LEU A 166 -9.38 -5.17 12.01
C LEU A 166 -10.45 -5.17 13.11
N GLN A 167 -11.64 -4.69 12.82
CA GLN A 167 -12.77 -4.75 13.74
C GLN A 167 -13.17 -6.21 14.05
N THR A 168 -13.23 -7.04 13.03
CA THR A 168 -13.56 -8.45 13.17
C THR A 168 -12.55 -9.18 14.04
N LEU A 169 -11.28 -8.77 13.99
CA LEU A 169 -10.23 -9.33 14.82
C LEU A 169 -10.31 -8.88 16.30
N GLY A 170 -11.24 -7.98 16.61
CA GLY A 170 -11.32 -7.43 17.96
C GLY A 170 -10.13 -6.57 18.34
N ALA A 171 -9.38 -6.10 17.34
CA ALA A 171 -8.19 -5.29 17.57
C ALA A 171 -8.53 -3.88 18.07
N LEU A 172 -9.77 -3.48 17.88
CA LEU A 172 -10.22 -2.12 18.18
C LEU A 172 -11.04 -2.12 19.46
N SER A 173 -10.47 -1.55 20.48
CA SER A 173 -11.15 -1.39 21.77
C SER A 173 -12.04 -0.14 21.81
N GLY A 174 -12.00 0.70 20.77
CA GLY A 174 -12.81 1.91 20.73
C GLY A 174 -13.06 2.37 19.31
N ASN A 175 -14.17 3.05 19.10
CA ASN A 175 -14.59 3.52 17.79
C ASN A 175 -13.78 4.72 17.30
N SER A 176 -13.10 5.44 18.21
CA SER A 176 -12.41 6.67 17.87
C SER A 176 -11.27 6.46 16.88
N THR A 177 -10.50 5.38 17.02
CA THR A 177 -9.38 5.10 16.12
C THR A 177 -9.88 4.76 14.71
N VAL A 178 -10.94 3.96 14.61
CA VAL A 178 -11.57 3.64 13.32
C VAL A 178 -12.10 4.92 12.67
N SER A 179 -12.81 5.73 13.43
CA SER A 179 -13.36 7.00 12.94
C SER A 179 -12.26 7.94 12.46
N ASN A 180 -11.15 7.98 13.16
CA ASN A 180 -10.02 8.82 12.78
C ASN A 180 -9.38 8.39 11.48
N ILE A 181 -9.17 7.08 11.30
CA ILE A 181 -8.64 6.56 10.05
C ILE A 181 -9.63 6.77 8.90
N THR A 182 -10.91 6.52 9.13
CA THR A 182 -11.95 6.74 8.14
C THR A 182 -11.95 8.20 7.68
N ARG A 183 -11.92 9.12 8.62
CA ARG A 183 -11.91 10.56 8.33
C ARG A 183 -10.65 10.98 7.58
N LEU A 184 -9.51 10.43 7.98
CA LEU A 184 -8.24 10.69 7.32
C LEU A 184 -8.25 10.26 5.86
N THR A 185 -8.76 9.07 5.58
CA THR A 185 -8.73 8.50 4.23
C THR A 185 -9.85 9.01 3.33
N GLN A 186 -10.97 9.44 3.90
CA GLN A 186 -12.07 10.04 3.13
C GLN A 186 -11.71 11.37 2.48
N ASN A 187 -10.71 12.04 3.00
CA ASN A 187 -10.29 13.33 2.44
C ASN A 187 -9.56 13.19 1.09
N TYR A 188 -9.22 11.98 0.68
CA TYR A 188 -8.42 11.77 -0.52
C TYR A 188 -9.00 10.66 -1.37
N ASP A 189 -9.23 10.95 -2.66
CA ASP A 189 -9.60 9.94 -3.63
C ASP A 189 -8.38 9.11 -4.01
N GLY A 190 -8.59 7.82 -4.22
CA GLY A 190 -7.55 6.94 -4.72
C GLY A 190 -6.48 6.55 -3.71
N VAL A 191 -6.69 6.83 -2.43
CA VAL A 191 -5.76 6.39 -1.39
C VAL A 191 -6.07 4.96 -0.96
N ARG A 192 -5.00 4.19 -0.76
CA ARG A 192 -5.07 2.83 -0.19
C ARG A 192 -4.16 2.76 1.01
N ILE A 193 -4.57 2.03 2.02
CA ILE A 193 -3.80 1.86 3.25
C ILE A 193 -3.60 0.38 3.56
N GLY A 194 -2.59 0.09 4.33
CA GLY A 194 -2.29 -1.28 4.75
C GLY A 194 -0.96 -1.33 5.47
N PHE A 195 -0.06 -2.18 4.98
CA PHE A 195 1.16 -2.52 5.68
C PHE A 195 2.38 -2.39 4.77
N ASP A 196 3.39 -1.68 5.22
CA ASP A 196 4.73 -1.79 4.64
C ASP A 196 5.40 -3.00 5.29
N LEU A 197 5.90 -3.89 4.45
CA LEU A 197 6.45 -5.17 4.84
C LEU A 197 7.91 -5.28 4.41
N VAL A 198 8.70 -5.92 5.24
CA VAL A 198 10.11 -6.23 4.96
C VAL A 198 10.35 -7.72 5.17
N ARG A 199 11.39 -8.26 4.53
CA ARG A 199 11.78 -9.66 4.71
C ARG A 199 12.43 -9.91 6.07
#